data_ebdd33ec077d00703e816a06682cd9d5
#
_entry.id   ebdd33ec077d00703e816a06682cd9d5
#
_cell.length_a   1.000
_cell.length_b   1.000
_cell.length_c   1.000
_cell.angle_alpha   90.00
_cell.angle_beta   90.00
_cell.angle_gamma   90.00
#
_symmetry.space_group_name_H-M   'P 1'
#
loop_
_entity.id
_entity.type
_entity.pdbx_description
1 polymer ?
#
loop_
_entity_poly.entity_id
_entity_poly.type
_entity_poly.pdbx_seq_one_letter_code
_entity_poly.pdbx_strand_id
1 'polypeptide(L)'
;LKKSIPLYGAGFLTDGTLEAQGADADGLLTTLHYADSLGNARDNAFRLAYAKAFKLQPDVYAVQGYDAAQMLGIGLAAVKGDVSKKAEIAAAIEKAKIDSPRGAFSVSKSHNPVQDIYLRQVSGKENKLVSVASKSLADPGRGCKL
;
A
#
# COMPACT_ATOMS: atom_id res chain seq x y z
N LEU A 1 15.52 0.62 26.90
CA LEU A 1 15.13 2.03 27.03
C LEU A 1 13.63 2.11 27.28
N LYS A 2 13.19 2.53 28.49
CA LYS A 2 11.80 2.89 28.71
C LYS A 2 11.51 4.05 27.78
N LYS A 3 10.62 3.84 26.81
CA LYS A 3 10.30 4.84 25.78
C LYS A 3 9.47 5.97 26.42
N SER A 4 10.13 6.94 27.02
CA SER A 4 9.50 8.18 27.50
C SER A 4 9.25 9.18 26.39
N ILE A 5 9.85 8.96 25.22
CA ILE A 5 9.73 9.81 24.02
C ILE A 5 9.12 8.96 22.90
N PRO A 6 8.06 9.43 22.23
CA PRO A 6 7.50 8.74 21.06
C PRO A 6 8.56 8.62 19.95
N LEU A 7 8.68 7.42 19.39
CA LEU A 7 9.56 7.17 18.26
C LEU A 7 8.73 7.14 16.98
N TYR A 8 9.17 7.88 15.98
CA TYR A 8 8.55 7.95 14.66
C TYR A 8 9.52 7.44 13.60
N GLY A 9 9.02 6.70 12.63
CA GLY A 9 9.81 6.20 11.51
C GLY A 9 9.03 6.13 10.20
N ALA A 10 9.75 5.92 9.11
CA ALA A 10 9.15 5.57 7.84
C ALA A 10 8.50 4.19 7.92
N GLY A 11 7.43 3.97 7.13
CA GLY A 11 6.66 2.74 7.18
C GLY A 11 7.47 1.47 7.00
N PHE A 12 8.39 1.47 6.06
CA PHE A 12 9.27 0.32 5.78
C PHE A 12 10.19 -0.09 6.94
N LEU A 13 10.29 0.72 7.98
CA LEU A 13 11.02 0.35 9.19
C LEU A 13 10.36 -0.84 9.92
N THR A 14 9.05 -0.99 9.78
CA THR A 14 8.26 -2.00 10.51
C THR A 14 7.58 -3.04 9.62
N ASP A 15 7.55 -2.83 8.30
CA ASP A 15 6.96 -3.81 7.39
C ASP A 15 7.95 -4.95 7.07
N GLY A 16 7.52 -6.19 7.29
CA GLY A 16 8.32 -7.39 7.09
C GLY A 16 9.42 -7.62 8.12
N THR A 17 9.53 -6.78 9.16
CA THR A 17 10.62 -6.82 10.14
C THR A 17 10.17 -7.03 11.58
N LEU A 18 8.87 -6.90 11.88
CA LEU A 18 8.34 -6.94 13.25
C LEU A 18 8.63 -8.25 13.99
N GLU A 19 8.68 -9.37 13.29
CA GLU A 19 9.00 -10.65 13.90
C GLU A 19 10.43 -10.69 14.46
N ALA A 20 11.38 -10.11 13.73
CA ALA A 20 12.78 -10.02 14.16
C ALA A 20 13.00 -8.94 15.23
N GLN A 21 12.24 -7.86 15.20
CA GLN A 21 12.33 -6.77 16.17
C GLN A 21 11.69 -7.12 17.52
N GLY A 22 10.67 -7.98 17.52
CA GLY A 22 9.95 -8.40 18.72
C GLY A 22 9.38 -7.23 19.51
N ALA A 23 9.39 -7.34 20.84
CA ALA A 23 8.83 -6.34 21.74
C ALA A 23 9.53 -4.97 21.69
N ASP A 24 10.73 -4.88 21.15
CA ASP A 24 11.45 -3.60 21.03
C ASP A 24 10.77 -2.63 20.04
N ALA A 25 9.99 -3.16 19.10
CA ALA A 25 9.21 -2.35 18.16
C ALA A 25 7.90 -1.82 18.75
N ASP A 26 7.39 -2.36 19.86
CA ASP A 26 6.10 -1.98 20.42
C ASP A 26 5.99 -0.48 20.69
N GLY A 27 4.88 0.10 20.24
CA GLY A 27 4.59 1.53 20.38
C GLY A 27 5.29 2.41 19.35
N LEU A 28 6.14 1.87 18.46
CA LEU A 28 6.76 2.63 17.39
C LEU A 28 5.68 3.17 16.43
N LEU A 29 5.78 4.45 16.10
CA LEU A 29 4.86 5.12 15.19
C LEU A 29 5.48 5.23 13.79
N THR A 30 4.72 4.84 12.78
CA THR A 30 5.16 4.92 11.38
C THR A 30 4.06 5.48 10.49
N THR A 31 4.42 5.97 9.32
CA THR A 31 3.45 6.39 8.30
C THR A 31 3.64 5.60 7.02
N LEU A 32 2.55 5.09 6.46
CA LEU A 32 2.54 4.40 5.17
C LEU A 32 1.14 4.45 4.54
N HIS A 33 1.05 4.06 3.28
CA HIS A 33 -0.21 3.99 2.51
C HIS A 33 -1.06 2.73 2.80
N TYR A 34 -0.66 1.91 3.76
CA TYR A 34 -1.40 0.72 4.22
C TYR A 34 -1.16 0.48 5.71
N ALA A 35 -2.14 -0.09 6.39
CA ALA A 35 -2.05 -0.58 7.76
C ALA A 35 -2.74 -1.93 7.87
N ASP A 36 -2.26 -2.80 8.76
CA ASP A 36 -2.75 -4.18 8.89
C ASP A 36 -4.20 -4.30 9.40
N SER A 37 -4.78 -3.19 9.84
CA SER A 37 -6.12 -3.12 10.41
C SER A 37 -6.97 -2.00 9.81
N LEU A 38 -6.90 -1.78 8.49
CA LEU A 38 -7.76 -0.78 7.83
C LEU A 38 -9.25 -1.09 7.99
N GLY A 39 -9.61 -2.37 8.07
CA GLY A 39 -10.94 -2.82 8.43
C GLY A 39 -12.03 -2.53 7.41
N ASN A 40 -11.70 -2.04 6.21
CA ASN A 40 -12.67 -1.94 5.13
C ASN A 40 -13.00 -3.32 4.54
N ALA A 41 -14.16 -3.45 3.91
CA ALA A 41 -14.65 -4.73 3.39
C ALA A 41 -13.69 -5.38 2.39
N ARG A 42 -13.01 -4.56 1.56
CA ARG A 42 -12.06 -5.04 0.56
C ARG A 42 -10.78 -5.58 1.20
N ASP A 43 -10.23 -4.86 2.18
CA ASP A 43 -9.07 -5.30 2.94
C ASP A 43 -9.35 -6.63 3.65
N ASN A 44 -10.49 -6.74 4.33
CA ASN A 44 -10.89 -7.97 5.01
C ASN A 44 -10.99 -9.16 4.03
N ALA A 45 -11.61 -8.96 2.88
CA ALA A 45 -11.74 -10.01 1.86
C ALA A 45 -10.38 -10.43 1.30
N PHE A 46 -9.50 -9.45 1.01
CA PHE A 46 -8.14 -9.70 0.53
C PHE A 46 -7.32 -10.48 1.57
N ARG A 47 -7.32 -10.05 2.84
CA ARG A 47 -6.59 -10.72 3.92
C ARG A 47 -7.02 -12.18 4.10
N LEU A 48 -8.33 -12.44 4.07
CA LEU A 48 -8.87 -13.81 4.15
C LEU A 48 -8.43 -14.66 2.96
N ALA A 49 -8.53 -14.14 1.75
CA ALA A 49 -8.14 -14.86 0.53
C ALA A 49 -6.63 -15.16 0.52
N TYR A 50 -5.81 -14.18 0.88
CA TYR A 50 -4.35 -14.32 0.96
C TYR A 50 -3.95 -15.36 2.01
N ALA A 51 -4.49 -15.28 3.23
CA ALA A 51 -4.20 -16.23 4.29
C ALA A 51 -4.63 -17.67 3.91
N LYS A 52 -5.75 -17.82 3.20
CA LYS A 52 -6.19 -19.13 2.70
C LYS A 52 -5.21 -19.70 1.67
N ALA A 53 -4.72 -18.88 0.75
CA ALA A 53 -3.83 -19.29 -0.33
C ALA A 53 -2.40 -19.58 0.14
N PHE A 54 -1.84 -18.70 0.97
CA PHE A 54 -0.41 -18.70 1.30
C PHE A 54 -0.12 -19.13 2.74
N LYS A 55 -1.14 -19.31 3.60
CA LYS A 55 -1.00 -19.65 5.03
C LYS A 55 -0.21 -18.59 5.82
N LEU A 56 -0.20 -17.36 5.32
CA LEU A 56 0.46 -16.18 5.89
C LEU A 56 -0.51 -15.01 5.91
N GLN A 57 -0.30 -14.06 6.81
CA GLN A 57 -0.99 -12.77 6.74
C GLN A 57 -0.32 -11.90 5.68
N PRO A 58 -1.10 -11.17 4.87
CA PRO A 58 -0.52 -10.23 3.91
C PRO A 58 0.07 -9.02 4.63
N ASP A 59 1.10 -8.47 4.05
CA ASP A 59 1.73 -7.21 4.41
C ASP A 59 1.51 -6.16 3.30
N VAL A 60 2.17 -5.01 3.42
CA VAL A 60 2.12 -3.94 2.40
C VAL A 60 2.62 -4.42 1.03
N TYR A 61 3.61 -5.31 1.00
CA TYR A 61 4.17 -5.79 -0.26
C TYR A 61 3.18 -6.69 -1.01
N ALA A 62 2.44 -7.51 -0.27
CA ALA A 62 1.35 -8.32 -0.82
C ALA A 62 0.25 -7.43 -1.43
N VAL A 63 -0.12 -6.34 -0.75
CA VAL A 63 -1.10 -5.36 -1.25
C VAL A 63 -0.58 -4.66 -2.51
N GLN A 64 0.67 -4.22 -2.52
CA GLN A 64 1.26 -3.59 -3.71
C GLN A 64 1.31 -4.53 -4.91
N GLY A 65 1.70 -5.79 -4.69
CA GLY A 65 1.69 -6.80 -5.75
C GLY A 65 0.30 -7.07 -6.30
N TYR A 66 -0.70 -7.12 -5.43
CA TYR A 66 -2.10 -7.29 -5.82
C TYR A 66 -2.62 -6.11 -6.65
N ASP A 67 -2.33 -4.88 -6.23
CA ASP A 67 -2.71 -3.67 -6.96
C ASP A 67 -2.01 -3.60 -8.33
N ALA A 68 -0.71 -3.88 -8.37
CA ALA A 68 0.06 -3.90 -9.61
C ALA A 68 -0.50 -4.93 -10.62
N ALA A 69 -0.90 -6.12 -10.15
CA ALA A 69 -1.50 -7.14 -10.98
C ALA A 69 -2.85 -6.69 -11.57
N GLN A 70 -3.69 -6.01 -10.79
CA GLN A 70 -4.96 -5.45 -11.29
C GLN A 70 -4.71 -4.38 -12.36
N MET A 71 -3.79 -3.45 -12.12
CA MET A 71 -3.44 -2.38 -13.06
C MET A 71 -2.90 -2.96 -14.37
N LEU A 72 -1.99 -3.92 -14.29
CA LEU A 72 -1.44 -4.61 -15.45
C LEU A 72 -2.54 -5.36 -16.22
N GLY A 73 -3.44 -6.04 -15.51
CA GLY A 73 -4.60 -6.72 -16.10
C GLY A 73 -5.49 -5.78 -16.89
N ILE A 74 -5.77 -4.58 -16.37
CA ILE A 74 -6.54 -3.53 -17.07
C ILE A 74 -5.79 -3.09 -18.33
N GLY A 75 -4.48 -2.83 -18.23
CA GLY A 75 -3.66 -2.43 -19.38
C GLY A 75 -3.65 -3.48 -20.48
N LEU A 76 -3.47 -4.75 -20.14
CA LEU A 76 -3.48 -5.86 -21.09
C LEU A 76 -4.85 -6.10 -21.73
N ALA A 77 -5.91 -5.97 -20.94
CA ALA A 77 -7.28 -6.12 -21.45
C ALA A 77 -7.62 -5.02 -22.49
N ALA A 78 -7.16 -3.79 -22.27
CA ALA A 78 -7.39 -2.67 -23.19
C ALA A 78 -6.82 -2.94 -24.59
N VAL A 79 -5.75 -3.68 -24.70
CA VAL A 79 -5.08 -4.05 -25.95
C VAL A 79 -5.35 -5.49 -26.38
N LYS A 80 -6.28 -6.19 -25.72
CA LYS A 80 -6.61 -7.60 -26.01
C LYS A 80 -5.39 -8.55 -25.96
N GLY A 81 -4.45 -8.25 -25.05
CA GLY A 81 -3.23 -9.05 -24.88
C GLY A 81 -2.07 -8.71 -25.82
N ASP A 82 -2.21 -7.74 -26.70
CA ASP A 82 -1.13 -7.33 -27.61
C ASP A 82 -0.08 -6.47 -26.87
N VAL A 83 0.93 -7.11 -26.33
CA VAL A 83 2.00 -6.48 -25.54
C VAL A 83 2.91 -5.54 -26.36
N SER A 84 2.79 -5.51 -27.69
CA SER A 84 3.53 -4.56 -28.52
C SER A 84 3.02 -3.12 -28.38
N LYS A 85 1.76 -2.96 -27.97
CA LYS A 85 1.03 -1.68 -27.81
C LYS A 85 1.35 -0.99 -26.47
N LYS A 86 2.61 -0.75 -26.21
CA LYS A 86 3.09 -0.24 -24.90
C LYS A 86 2.45 1.09 -24.49
N ALA A 87 2.29 2.02 -25.44
CA ALA A 87 1.71 3.33 -25.15
C ALA A 87 0.22 3.23 -24.77
N GLU A 88 -0.55 2.35 -25.45
CA GLU A 88 -1.96 2.11 -25.14
C GLU A 88 -2.12 1.43 -23.77
N ILE A 89 -1.23 0.47 -23.44
CA ILE A 89 -1.17 -0.18 -22.13
C ILE A 89 -0.93 0.87 -21.03
N ALA A 90 0.09 1.72 -21.18
CA ALA A 90 0.41 2.77 -20.22
C ALA A 90 -0.77 3.74 -20.03
N ALA A 91 -1.38 4.22 -21.11
CA ALA A 91 -2.53 5.11 -21.05
C ALA A 91 -3.77 4.48 -20.38
N ALA A 92 -3.94 3.16 -20.49
CA ALA A 92 -5.00 2.44 -19.80
C ALA A 92 -4.71 2.30 -18.31
N ILE A 93 -3.45 2.04 -17.94
CA ILE A 93 -3.01 1.98 -16.54
C ILE A 93 -3.15 3.33 -15.84
N GLU A 94 -2.80 4.43 -16.48
CA GLU A 94 -2.96 5.79 -15.93
C GLU A 94 -4.41 6.12 -15.55
N LYS A 95 -5.36 5.55 -16.26
CA LYS A 95 -6.81 5.75 -16.07
C LYS A 95 -7.46 4.63 -15.25
N ALA A 96 -6.66 3.64 -14.82
CA ALA A 96 -7.18 2.47 -14.13
C ALA A 96 -7.87 2.85 -12.82
N LYS A 97 -9.03 2.26 -12.59
CA LYS A 97 -9.69 2.23 -11.29
C LYS A 97 -9.65 0.81 -10.79
N ILE A 98 -8.97 0.59 -9.70
CA ILE A 98 -8.82 -0.72 -9.09
C ILE A 98 -9.51 -0.79 -7.73
N ASP A 99 -9.87 -1.99 -7.35
CA ASP A 99 -10.44 -2.28 -6.04
C ASP A 99 -9.31 -2.68 -5.06
N SER A 100 -8.63 -1.68 -4.54
CA SER A 100 -7.45 -1.88 -3.69
C SER A 100 -7.82 -2.13 -2.23
N PRO A 101 -7.13 -3.08 -1.54
CA PRO A 101 -7.25 -3.27 -0.10
C PRO A 101 -6.94 -2.02 0.73
N ARG A 102 -6.05 -1.16 0.26
CA ARG A 102 -5.66 0.08 0.95
C ARG A 102 -6.64 1.25 0.76
N GLY A 103 -7.72 1.05 0.02
CA GLY A 103 -8.68 2.08 -0.34
C GLY A 103 -8.48 2.60 -1.77
N ALA A 104 -9.40 3.44 -2.21
CA ALA A 104 -9.36 4.02 -3.55
C ALA A 104 -8.16 4.97 -3.69
N PHE A 105 -7.48 4.89 -4.83
CA PHE A 105 -6.46 5.84 -5.24
C PHE A 105 -6.52 6.07 -6.75
N SER A 106 -5.85 7.11 -7.23
CA SER A 106 -5.68 7.39 -8.65
C SER A 106 -4.19 7.52 -8.98
N VAL A 107 -3.86 7.42 -10.25
CA VAL A 107 -2.49 7.66 -10.73
C VAL A 107 -2.38 9.12 -11.16
N SER A 108 -1.35 9.81 -10.68
CA SER A 108 -1.03 11.18 -11.06
C SER A 108 -0.33 11.24 -12.42
N LYS A 109 -0.15 12.45 -12.96
CA LYS A 109 0.65 12.64 -14.19
C LYS A 109 2.12 12.25 -14.03
N SER A 110 2.64 12.23 -12.80
CA SER A 110 3.98 11.75 -12.49
C SER A 110 4.04 10.23 -12.27
N HIS A 111 2.96 9.51 -12.60
CA HIS A 111 2.79 8.06 -12.45
C HIS A 111 2.87 7.56 -11.00
N ASN A 112 2.77 8.47 -10.03
CA ASN A 112 2.69 8.13 -8.62
C ASN A 112 1.23 8.02 -8.14
N PRO A 113 0.92 7.14 -7.19
CA PRO A 113 -0.40 7.07 -6.58
C PRO A 113 -0.76 8.36 -5.84
N VAL A 114 -1.97 8.87 -6.07
CA VAL A 114 -2.62 9.88 -5.22
C VAL A 114 -3.49 9.12 -4.23
N GLN A 115 -3.06 9.07 -2.97
CA GLN A 115 -3.59 8.12 -1.99
C GLN A 115 -3.56 8.66 -0.57
N ASP A 116 -4.30 8.02 0.31
CA ASP A 116 -4.23 8.30 1.74
C ASP A 116 -2.94 7.74 2.35
N ILE A 117 -2.40 8.46 3.31
CA ILE A 117 -1.28 8.03 4.15
C ILE A 117 -1.80 7.87 5.58
N TYR A 118 -1.53 6.74 6.17
CA TYR A 118 -1.99 6.36 7.49
C TYR A 118 -0.88 6.51 8.53
N LEU A 119 -1.22 7.06 9.70
CA LEU A 119 -0.40 6.92 10.90
C LEU A 119 -0.70 5.57 11.52
N ARG A 120 0.35 4.82 11.79
CA ARG A 120 0.27 3.47 12.33
C ARG A 120 1.09 3.36 13.60
N GLN A 121 0.70 2.47 14.49
CA GLN A 121 1.45 2.10 15.69
C GLN A 121 1.67 0.60 15.74
N VAL A 122 2.89 0.20 16.02
CA VAL A 122 3.22 -1.20 16.24
C VAL A 122 2.56 -1.71 17.51
N SER A 123 1.86 -2.82 17.39
CA SER A 123 1.28 -3.58 18.51
C SER A 123 1.49 -5.06 18.25
N GLY A 124 2.46 -5.66 18.93
CA GLY A 124 2.90 -7.02 18.68
C GLY A 124 3.51 -7.18 17.28
N LYS A 125 2.88 -8.00 16.43
CA LYS A 125 3.33 -8.26 15.05
C LYS A 125 2.55 -7.47 13.99
N GLU A 126 1.82 -6.43 14.38
CA GLU A 126 0.93 -5.68 13.49
C GLU A 126 1.24 -4.18 13.51
N ASN A 127 1.13 -3.54 12.35
CA ASN A 127 1.12 -2.10 12.18
C ASN A 127 -0.34 -1.60 12.22
N LYS A 128 -0.87 -1.34 13.43
CA LYS A 128 -2.26 -0.95 13.62
C LYS A 128 -2.53 0.48 13.18
N LEU A 129 -3.68 0.69 12.54
CA LEU A 129 -4.16 2.01 12.18
C LEU A 129 -4.40 2.87 13.42
N VAL A 130 -3.84 4.07 13.46
CA VAL A 130 -4.14 5.11 14.46
C VAL A 130 -5.06 6.16 13.85
N SER A 131 -4.68 6.72 12.71
CA SER A 131 -5.45 7.75 12.01
C SER A 131 -5.00 7.90 10.55
N VAL A 132 -5.77 8.66 9.78
CA VAL A 132 -5.31 9.16 8.48
C VAL A 132 -4.38 10.35 8.72
N ALA A 133 -3.11 10.22 8.36
CA ALA A 133 -2.11 11.28 8.50
C ALA A 133 -2.22 12.33 7.38
N SER A 134 -2.53 11.90 6.16
CA SER A 134 -2.77 12.79 5.02
C SER A 134 -3.77 12.14 4.07
N LYS A 135 -4.75 12.90 3.60
CA LYS A 135 -5.72 12.45 2.60
C LYS A 135 -5.26 12.83 1.20
N SER A 136 -5.45 11.89 0.26
CA SER A 136 -5.20 12.12 -1.17
C SER A 136 -3.85 12.80 -1.44
N LEU A 137 -2.82 12.35 -0.74
CA LEU A 137 -1.47 12.91 -0.92
C LEU A 137 -1.01 12.66 -2.35
N ALA A 138 -0.72 13.75 -3.06
CA ALA A 138 -0.23 13.73 -4.44
C ALA A 138 1.23 14.17 -4.48
N ASP A 139 2.02 13.51 -5.33
CA ASP A 139 3.35 14.00 -5.69
C ASP A 139 3.19 15.27 -6.57
N PRO A 140 3.78 16.41 -6.16
CA PRO A 140 3.71 17.64 -6.94
C PRO A 140 4.50 17.58 -8.26
N GLY A 141 5.23 16.51 -8.54
CA GLY A 141 6.01 16.30 -9.76
C GLY A 141 7.19 17.27 -9.92
N ARG A 142 7.65 17.92 -8.84
CA ARG A 142 8.74 18.90 -8.90
C ARG A 142 10.04 18.21 -9.30
N GLY A 143 10.70 18.76 -10.33
CA GLY A 143 11.96 18.22 -10.85
C GLY A 143 11.80 17.07 -11.85
N CYS A 144 10.61 16.56 -12.07
CA CYS A 144 10.33 15.59 -13.14
C CYS A 144 10.08 16.33 -14.45
N LYS A 145 10.79 15.93 -15.50
CA LYS A 145 10.49 16.30 -16.90
C LYS A 145 9.72 15.10 -17.48
N LEU A 146 8.40 15.16 -17.43
CA LEU A 146 7.50 14.16 -18.01
C LEU A 146 7.00 14.64 -19.35
#